data_8d75f9e309b900016f28b4d1f6e81a36
#
_entry.id   8d75f9e309b900016f28b4d1f6e81a36
#
_cell.length_a   1.000
_cell.length_b   1.000
_cell.length_c   1.000
_cell.angle_alpha   90.00
_cell.angle_beta   90.00
_cell.angle_gamma   90.00
#
_symmetry.space_group_name_H-M   'P 1'
#
loop_
_entity.id
_entity.type
_entity.pdbx_description
1 polymer ?
#
loop_
_entity_poly.entity_id
_entity_poly.type
_entity_poly.pdbx_seq_one_letter_code
_entity_poly.pdbx_strand_id
1 'polypeptide(L)'
;MTRILFMIMIHALLCAQSKYPADTLLVSKRSPTLNRIGVFPISLWQRLSYNTNIFNCQFFPSCSNYGAEAIINNGILKGSIIASERITRCNPFAYNYHLESKYPFNGEDGRLIDLVKQDESQSSNRSPLVAALLSTIIPGAGRAYSGRIMDGIMGFWTFYLTGSSAYFSIKEK
;
A
#
# COMPACT_ATOMS: atom_id res chain seq x y z
N MET A 1 -30.14 -31.37 13.71
CA MET A 1 -28.98 -30.79 14.40
C MET A 1 -27.93 -30.25 13.43
N THR A 2 -27.48 -30.97 12.42
CA THR A 2 -26.45 -30.56 11.44
C THR A 2 -26.78 -29.25 10.70
N ARG A 3 -28.03 -29.00 10.28
CA ARG A 3 -28.42 -27.76 9.58
C ARG A 3 -28.34 -26.51 10.47
N ILE A 4 -28.64 -26.65 11.76
CA ILE A 4 -28.60 -25.56 12.74
C ILE A 4 -27.14 -25.22 13.06
N LEU A 5 -26.25 -26.22 13.22
CA LEU A 5 -24.82 -26.02 13.40
C LEU A 5 -24.19 -25.33 12.18
N PHE A 6 -24.59 -25.72 10.98
CA PHE A 6 -24.12 -25.10 9.73
C PHE A 6 -24.57 -23.64 9.60
N MET A 7 -25.82 -23.34 9.98
CA MET A 7 -26.31 -21.95 10.02
C MET A 7 -25.60 -21.09 11.07
N ILE A 8 -25.34 -21.63 12.27
CA ILE A 8 -24.60 -20.93 13.32
C ILE A 8 -23.15 -20.68 12.86
N MET A 9 -22.51 -21.64 12.21
CA MET A 9 -21.17 -21.51 11.66
C MET A 9 -21.09 -20.43 10.55
N ILE A 10 -22.11 -20.37 9.68
CA ILE A 10 -22.23 -19.32 8.67
C ILE A 10 -22.43 -17.94 9.32
N HIS A 11 -23.29 -17.84 10.34
CA HIS A 11 -23.52 -16.58 11.07
C HIS A 11 -22.25 -16.13 11.83
N ALA A 12 -21.52 -17.04 12.46
CA ALA A 12 -20.26 -16.74 13.12
C ALA A 12 -19.18 -16.26 12.13
N LEU A 13 -19.12 -16.85 10.94
CA LEU A 13 -18.26 -16.40 9.84
C LEU A 13 -18.65 -15.01 9.32
N LEU A 14 -19.96 -14.71 9.26
CA LEU A 14 -20.46 -13.40 8.82
C LEU A 14 -20.23 -12.30 9.87
N CYS A 15 -20.39 -12.60 11.18
CA CYS A 15 -20.09 -11.67 12.27
C CYS A 15 -18.60 -11.36 12.45
N ALA A 16 -17.70 -12.26 12.02
CA ALA A 16 -16.25 -12.04 12.06
C ALA A 16 -15.74 -11.01 11.03
N GLN A 17 -16.60 -10.55 10.11
CA GLN A 17 -16.23 -9.68 8.99
C GLN A 17 -15.87 -8.25 9.38
N SER A 18 -16.28 -7.75 10.54
CA SER A 18 -16.02 -6.37 10.95
C SER A 18 -14.57 -6.12 11.40
N LYS A 19 -13.82 -7.18 11.74
CA LYS A 19 -12.43 -7.06 12.22
C LYS A 19 -11.43 -6.72 11.11
N TYR A 20 -11.71 -7.13 9.88
CA TYR A 20 -10.80 -6.97 8.75
C TYR A 20 -11.42 -6.04 7.69
N PRO A 21 -10.88 -4.82 7.52
CA PRO A 21 -11.45 -3.84 6.58
C PRO A 21 -11.53 -4.34 5.13
N ALA A 22 -10.59 -5.16 4.67
CA ALA A 22 -10.63 -5.72 3.32
C ALA A 22 -11.83 -6.66 3.10
N ASP A 23 -12.29 -7.36 4.12
CA ASP A 23 -13.46 -8.25 4.01
C ASP A 23 -14.75 -7.46 3.76
N THR A 24 -14.89 -6.27 4.36
CA THR A 24 -16.04 -5.40 4.11
C THR A 24 -16.08 -4.91 2.66
N LEU A 25 -14.91 -4.65 2.07
CA LEU A 25 -14.78 -4.28 0.66
C LEU A 25 -15.11 -5.44 -0.28
N LEU A 26 -14.74 -6.68 0.08
CA LEU A 26 -15.05 -7.88 -0.69
C LEU A 26 -16.58 -8.16 -0.77
N VAL A 27 -17.31 -7.86 0.31
CA VAL A 27 -18.77 -8.10 0.38
C VAL A 27 -19.56 -6.92 -0.20
N SER A 28 -18.95 -5.75 -0.31
CA SER A 28 -19.61 -4.54 -0.79
C SER A 28 -20.14 -4.71 -2.22
N LYS A 29 -21.43 -4.40 -2.42
CA LYS A 29 -22.07 -4.39 -3.77
C LYS A 29 -21.43 -3.36 -4.72
N ARG A 30 -20.72 -2.38 -4.17
CA ARG A 30 -20.06 -1.30 -4.92
C ARG A 30 -18.80 -1.76 -5.65
N SER A 31 -18.28 -2.94 -5.31
CA SER A 31 -17.02 -3.45 -5.83
C SER A 31 -17.23 -4.32 -7.07
N PRO A 32 -16.66 -3.99 -8.24
CA PRO A 32 -16.66 -4.86 -9.41
C PRO A 32 -16.04 -6.23 -9.06
N THR A 33 -16.60 -7.30 -9.62
CA THR A 33 -16.14 -8.68 -9.32
C THR A 33 -14.65 -8.87 -9.59
N LEU A 34 -14.14 -8.29 -10.66
CA LEU A 34 -12.72 -8.35 -11.00
C LEU A 34 -11.83 -7.74 -9.91
N ASN A 35 -12.21 -6.56 -9.39
CA ASN A 35 -11.44 -5.87 -8.34
C ASN A 35 -11.42 -6.67 -7.03
N ARG A 36 -12.47 -7.43 -6.73
CA ARG A 36 -12.50 -8.32 -5.54
C ARG A 36 -11.39 -9.37 -5.60
N ILE A 37 -11.09 -9.91 -6.78
CA ILE A 37 -9.98 -10.87 -6.95
C ILE A 37 -8.66 -10.24 -6.51
N GLY A 38 -8.42 -8.97 -6.86
CA GLY A 38 -7.21 -8.25 -6.42
C GLY A 38 -7.15 -7.94 -4.93
N VAL A 39 -8.32 -7.79 -4.26
CA VAL A 39 -8.40 -7.52 -2.81
C VAL A 39 -8.27 -8.80 -1.97
N PHE A 40 -8.62 -9.96 -2.53
CA PHE A 40 -8.60 -11.23 -1.79
C PHE A 40 -7.25 -11.56 -1.12
N PRO A 41 -6.09 -11.44 -1.78
CA PRO A 41 -4.79 -11.64 -1.12
C PRO A 41 -4.55 -10.69 0.06
N ILE A 42 -5.07 -9.45 -0.04
CA ILE A 42 -4.96 -8.45 1.03
C ILE A 42 -5.80 -8.85 2.24
N SER A 43 -7.00 -9.41 2.02
CA SER A 43 -7.83 -9.95 3.09
C SER A 43 -7.12 -11.08 3.85
N LEU A 44 -6.48 -12.01 3.15
CA LEU A 44 -5.66 -13.06 3.76
C LEU A 44 -4.50 -12.48 4.57
N TRP A 45 -3.79 -11.49 4.03
CA TRP A 45 -2.73 -10.80 4.74
C TRP A 45 -3.23 -10.11 6.02
N GLN A 46 -4.38 -9.45 5.99
CA GLN A 46 -4.95 -8.81 7.18
C GLN A 46 -5.26 -9.83 8.28
N ARG A 47 -5.72 -11.04 7.92
CA ARG A 47 -5.97 -12.12 8.90
C ARG A 47 -4.68 -12.56 9.61
N LEU A 48 -3.56 -12.54 8.92
CA LEU A 48 -2.26 -12.85 9.51
C LEU A 48 -1.71 -11.67 10.31
N SER A 49 -1.67 -10.48 9.70
CA SER A 49 -0.98 -9.31 10.25
C SER A 49 -1.71 -8.67 11.44
N TYR A 50 -3.05 -8.62 11.44
CA TYR A 50 -3.83 -8.00 12.52
C TYR A 50 -3.90 -8.87 13.79
N ASN A 51 -3.60 -10.15 13.67
CA ASN A 51 -3.51 -11.06 14.82
C ASN A 51 -2.10 -11.10 15.46
N THR A 52 -1.14 -10.43 14.82
CA THR A 52 0.22 -10.30 15.32
C THR A 52 0.51 -8.85 15.63
N ASN A 53 1.02 -8.52 16.82
CA ASN A 53 1.40 -7.16 17.18
C ASN A 53 2.75 -6.72 16.59
N ILE A 54 3.26 -7.46 15.59
CA ILE A 54 4.59 -7.26 15.01
C ILE A 54 4.58 -6.17 13.94
N PHE A 55 3.45 -6.01 13.23
CA PHE A 55 3.34 -5.10 12.09
C PHE A 55 2.56 -3.83 12.44
N ASN A 56 3.24 -2.87 13.04
CA ASN A 56 2.67 -1.54 13.27
C ASN A 56 2.86 -0.66 12.03
N CYS A 57 1.77 -0.20 11.45
CA CYS A 57 1.80 0.72 10.31
C CYS A 57 1.84 2.17 10.80
N GLN A 58 2.83 2.94 10.35
CA GLN A 58 2.93 4.38 10.68
C GLN A 58 1.88 5.24 9.97
N PHE A 59 1.18 4.69 8.97
CA PHE A 59 0.13 5.39 8.24
C PHE A 59 -1.26 5.00 8.71
N PHE A 60 -2.19 5.96 8.60
CA PHE A 60 -3.63 5.76 8.75
C PHE A 60 -4.35 6.11 7.43
N PRO A 61 -5.20 5.21 6.89
CA PRO A 61 -5.39 3.80 7.26
C PRO A 61 -4.12 2.96 7.02
N SER A 62 -4.09 1.71 7.50
CA SER A 62 -2.95 0.81 7.26
C SER A 62 -2.67 0.60 5.77
N CYS A 63 -1.43 0.25 5.40
CA CYS A 63 -1.08 0.04 3.98
C CYS A 63 -1.92 -1.05 3.30
N SER A 64 -2.32 -2.09 4.04
CA SER A 64 -3.22 -3.11 3.51
C SER A 64 -4.63 -2.59 3.26
N ASN A 65 -5.17 -1.75 4.15
CA ASN A 65 -6.49 -1.15 3.95
C ASN A 65 -6.47 -0.16 2.78
N TYR A 66 -5.47 0.71 2.74
CA TYR A 66 -5.26 1.63 1.62
C TYR A 66 -5.14 0.90 0.28
N GLY A 67 -4.36 -0.20 0.23
CA GLY A 67 -4.20 -1.00 -0.98
C GLY A 67 -5.51 -1.63 -1.45
N ALA A 68 -6.32 -2.16 -0.53
CA ALA A 68 -7.63 -2.70 -0.83
C ALA A 68 -8.57 -1.61 -1.40
N GLU A 69 -8.62 -0.43 -0.77
CA GLU A 69 -9.40 0.72 -1.26
C GLU A 69 -8.91 1.22 -2.64
N ALA A 70 -7.59 1.30 -2.83
CA ALA A 70 -7.01 1.72 -4.10
C ALA A 70 -7.40 0.77 -5.24
N ILE A 71 -7.39 -0.54 -5.01
CA ILE A 71 -7.80 -1.55 -6.00
C ILE A 71 -9.29 -1.46 -6.29
N ILE A 72 -10.14 -1.30 -5.28
CA ILE A 72 -11.59 -1.16 -5.49
C ILE A 72 -11.92 0.08 -6.32
N ASN A 73 -11.28 1.20 -6.02
CA ASN A 73 -11.60 2.49 -6.64
C ASN A 73 -10.96 2.65 -8.03
N ASN A 74 -9.77 2.09 -8.27
CA ASN A 74 -8.99 2.33 -9.49
C ASN A 74 -8.75 1.08 -10.35
N GLY A 75 -9.26 -0.09 -9.94
CA GLY A 75 -8.99 -1.37 -10.60
C GLY A 75 -7.68 -2.02 -10.14
N ILE A 76 -7.50 -3.30 -10.49
CA ILE A 76 -6.37 -4.10 -10.01
C ILE A 76 -5.03 -3.47 -10.40
N LEU A 77 -4.82 -3.14 -11.66
CA LEU A 77 -3.51 -2.69 -12.14
C LEU A 77 -3.14 -1.32 -11.56
N LYS A 78 -3.98 -0.30 -11.78
CA LYS A 78 -3.73 1.06 -11.28
C LYS A 78 -3.72 1.09 -9.75
N GLY A 79 -4.66 0.39 -9.10
CA GLY A 79 -4.74 0.31 -7.64
C GLY A 79 -3.51 -0.36 -7.02
N SER A 80 -2.98 -1.42 -7.64
CA SER A 80 -1.75 -2.07 -7.16
C SER A 80 -0.52 -1.16 -7.28
N ILE A 81 -0.41 -0.36 -8.35
CA ILE A 81 0.66 0.62 -8.51
C ILE A 81 0.58 1.69 -7.40
N ILE A 82 -0.62 2.22 -7.14
CA ILE A 82 -0.87 3.20 -6.07
C ILE A 82 -0.52 2.61 -4.69
N ALA A 83 -0.93 1.37 -4.44
CA ALA A 83 -0.61 0.66 -3.19
C ALA A 83 0.89 0.44 -3.02
N SER A 84 1.58 0.01 -4.08
CA SER A 84 3.03 -0.20 -4.07
C SER A 84 3.80 1.10 -3.80
N GLU A 85 3.36 2.20 -4.40
CA GLU A 85 3.96 3.51 -4.16
C GLU A 85 3.84 3.91 -2.68
N ARG A 86 2.69 3.66 -2.05
CA ARG A 86 2.51 3.94 -0.62
C ARG A 86 3.41 3.06 0.26
N ILE A 87 3.54 1.77 -0.07
CA ILE A 87 4.43 0.86 0.67
C ILE A 87 5.88 1.37 0.62
N THR A 88 6.33 1.87 -0.53
CA THR A 88 7.69 2.45 -0.65
C THR A 88 7.87 3.74 0.13
N ARG A 89 6.78 4.48 0.43
CA ARG A 89 6.81 5.65 1.33
C ARG A 89 6.81 5.27 2.81
N CYS A 90 6.50 4.02 3.15
CA CYS A 90 6.51 3.54 4.53
C CYS A 90 7.95 3.28 5.00
N ASN A 91 8.69 4.36 5.24
CA ASN A 91 10.10 4.36 5.64
C ASN A 91 10.33 5.42 6.74
N PRO A 92 11.48 5.44 7.43
CA PRO A 92 11.74 6.38 8.53
C PRO A 92 11.65 7.86 8.16
N PHE A 93 11.78 8.23 6.89
CA PHE A 93 11.71 9.62 6.43
C PHE A 93 10.29 10.10 6.13
N ALA A 94 9.31 9.19 6.12
CA ALA A 94 7.90 9.53 5.81
C ALA A 94 7.35 10.62 6.72
N TYR A 95 7.72 10.60 8.00
CA TYR A 95 7.30 11.58 8.98
C TYR A 95 7.75 13.01 8.59
N ASN A 96 9.01 13.16 8.19
CA ASN A 96 9.55 14.46 7.78
C ASN A 96 8.83 15.01 6.54
N TYR A 97 8.63 14.18 5.52
CA TYR A 97 7.89 14.59 4.32
C TYR A 97 6.44 14.96 4.62
N HIS A 98 5.83 14.27 5.57
CA HIS A 98 4.46 14.54 5.99
C HIS A 98 4.36 15.90 6.69
N LEU A 99 5.33 16.23 7.57
CA LEU A 99 5.44 17.53 8.21
C LEU A 99 5.69 18.65 7.21
N GLU A 100 6.67 18.48 6.30
CA GLU A 100 6.99 19.46 5.27
C GLU A 100 5.79 19.77 4.36
N SER A 101 5.00 18.75 4.07
CA SER A 101 3.77 18.86 3.26
C SER A 101 2.57 19.37 4.04
N LYS A 102 2.69 19.57 5.37
CA LYS A 102 1.60 19.99 6.27
C LYS A 102 0.37 19.09 6.20
N TYR A 103 0.56 17.79 6.00
CA TYR A 103 -0.52 16.83 6.02
C TYR A 103 -0.99 16.54 7.46
N PRO A 104 -2.26 16.19 7.65
CA PRO A 104 -2.82 15.94 8.97
C PRO A 104 -2.30 14.65 9.59
N PHE A 105 -2.27 14.64 10.92
CA PHE A 105 -2.00 13.47 11.74
C PHE A 105 -3.29 12.95 12.38
N ASN A 106 -3.36 11.64 12.62
CA ASN A 106 -4.45 11.06 13.39
C ASN A 106 -4.31 11.48 14.87
N GLY A 107 -5.34 12.14 15.40
CA GLY A 107 -5.31 12.66 16.77
C GLY A 107 -5.29 11.59 17.86
N GLU A 108 -5.70 10.34 17.54
CA GLU A 108 -5.76 9.25 18.52
C GLU A 108 -4.41 8.57 18.75
N ASP A 109 -3.63 8.37 17.69
CA ASP A 109 -2.41 7.55 17.73
C ASP A 109 -1.20 8.19 17.03
N GLY A 110 -1.35 9.41 16.51
CA GLY A 110 -0.28 10.17 15.87
C GLY A 110 0.17 9.63 14.50
N ARG A 111 -0.55 8.66 13.92
CA ARG A 111 -0.22 8.12 12.59
C ARG A 111 -0.43 9.15 11.49
N LEU A 112 0.34 8.99 10.42
CA LEU A 112 0.30 9.84 9.24
C LEU A 112 -0.99 9.57 8.45
N ILE A 113 -1.89 10.56 8.33
CA ILE A 113 -3.12 10.39 7.53
C ILE A 113 -2.79 10.53 6.06
N ASP A 114 -3.06 9.46 5.31
CA ASP A 114 -2.90 9.40 3.85
C ASP A 114 -4.01 8.53 3.26
N LEU A 115 -5.06 9.19 2.77
CA LEU A 115 -6.25 8.54 2.22
C LEU A 115 -6.10 8.31 0.72
N VAL A 116 -6.78 7.29 0.19
CA VAL A 116 -6.88 7.08 -1.25
C VAL A 116 -7.63 8.24 -1.86
N LYS A 117 -6.94 9.08 -2.64
CA LYS A 117 -7.57 10.20 -3.34
C LYS A 117 -8.47 9.67 -4.44
N GLN A 118 -9.75 10.00 -4.36
CA GLN A 118 -10.69 9.85 -5.45
C GLN A 118 -10.60 11.12 -6.31
N ASP A 119 -9.90 11.01 -7.44
CA ASP A 119 -9.90 11.98 -8.54
C ASP A 119 -9.60 13.46 -8.25
N GLU A 120 -8.90 13.81 -7.21
CA GLU A 120 -8.30 15.14 -7.18
C GLU A 120 -6.84 15.04 -7.64
N SER A 121 -6.60 15.51 -8.85
CA SER A 121 -5.30 15.92 -9.31
C SER A 121 -4.78 17.04 -8.40
N GLN A 122 -4.21 16.70 -7.25
CA GLN A 122 -3.19 17.59 -6.71
C GLN A 122 -2.07 17.59 -7.74
N SER A 123 -2.21 18.52 -8.65
CA SER A 123 -1.23 18.88 -9.65
C SER A 123 0.06 19.24 -8.91
N SER A 124 0.85 18.23 -8.63
CA SER A 124 2.26 18.45 -8.45
C SER A 124 2.72 19.12 -9.76
N ASN A 125 3.33 20.28 -9.68
CA ASN A 125 3.86 21.02 -10.84
C ASN A 125 4.98 20.22 -11.56
N ARG A 126 5.11 18.91 -11.26
CA ARG A 126 6.16 17.99 -11.70
C ARG A 126 5.54 16.91 -12.59
N SER A 127 6.10 16.75 -13.77
CA SER A 127 5.62 15.79 -14.76
C SER A 127 5.90 14.35 -14.34
N PRO A 128 4.87 13.47 -14.25
CA PRO A 128 5.08 12.05 -13.99
C PRO A 128 5.94 11.35 -15.05
N LEU A 129 5.83 11.80 -16.31
CA LEU A 129 6.63 11.26 -17.41
C LEU A 129 8.12 11.54 -17.22
N VAL A 130 8.47 12.78 -16.83
CA VAL A 130 9.86 13.16 -16.52
C VAL A 130 10.38 12.34 -15.35
N ALA A 131 9.59 12.15 -14.29
CA ALA A 131 9.98 11.33 -13.16
C ALA A 131 10.25 9.85 -13.57
N ALA A 132 9.41 9.30 -14.45
CA ALA A 132 9.57 7.94 -14.96
C ALA A 132 10.86 7.82 -15.82
N LEU A 133 11.09 8.74 -16.75
CA LEU A 133 12.29 8.76 -17.59
C LEU A 133 13.56 8.91 -16.77
N LEU A 134 13.58 9.79 -15.77
CA LEU A 134 14.72 9.96 -14.86
C LEU A 134 15.00 8.67 -14.09
N SER A 135 13.98 7.97 -13.60
CA SER A 135 14.14 6.71 -12.88
C SER A 135 14.62 5.56 -13.77
N THR A 136 14.37 5.63 -15.07
CA THR A 136 14.87 4.64 -16.03
C THR A 136 16.39 4.77 -16.24
N ILE A 137 16.91 6.00 -16.22
CA ILE A 137 18.33 6.29 -16.40
C ILE A 137 19.07 6.07 -15.08
N ILE A 138 18.56 6.67 -13.99
CA ILE A 138 19.14 6.57 -12.64
C ILE A 138 18.06 6.11 -11.69
N PRO A 139 18.11 4.86 -11.17
CA PRO A 139 17.14 4.35 -10.22
C PRO A 139 17.01 5.29 -9.01
N GLY A 140 15.77 5.69 -8.69
CA GLY A 140 15.51 6.66 -7.63
C GLY A 140 15.49 8.14 -8.04
N ALA A 141 16.01 8.52 -9.20
CA ALA A 141 16.07 9.92 -9.62
C ALA A 141 14.68 10.55 -9.79
N GLY A 142 13.69 9.81 -10.24
CA GLY A 142 12.31 10.28 -10.33
C GLY A 142 11.68 10.61 -8.97
N ARG A 143 12.04 9.88 -7.92
CA ARG A 143 11.61 10.20 -6.55
C ARG A 143 12.29 11.47 -6.04
N ALA A 144 13.60 11.62 -6.29
CA ALA A 144 14.32 12.83 -5.97
C ALA A 144 13.74 14.05 -6.71
N TYR A 145 13.47 13.92 -8.00
CA TYR A 145 12.76 14.92 -8.81
C TYR A 145 11.38 15.26 -8.22
N SER A 146 10.66 14.29 -7.67
CA SER A 146 9.38 14.51 -7.01
C SER A 146 9.50 15.18 -5.63
N GLY A 147 10.69 15.58 -5.18
CA GLY A 147 10.94 16.24 -3.89
C GLY A 147 11.26 15.27 -2.75
N ARG A 148 11.32 13.98 -3.03
CA ARG A 148 11.59 12.91 -2.05
C ARG A 148 13.02 12.42 -2.20
N ILE A 149 14.00 13.30 -1.87
CA ILE A 149 15.42 13.07 -2.13
C ILE A 149 15.94 11.83 -1.40
N MET A 150 15.61 11.67 -0.11
CA MET A 150 16.06 10.51 0.69
C MET A 150 15.48 9.19 0.16
N ASP A 151 14.22 9.18 -0.26
CA ASP A 151 13.62 8.02 -0.93
C ASP A 151 14.30 7.70 -2.26
N GLY A 152 14.74 8.73 -2.97
CA GLY A 152 15.54 8.59 -4.20
C GLY A 152 16.88 7.93 -3.93
N ILE A 153 17.60 8.40 -2.92
CA ILE A 153 18.90 7.85 -2.48
C ILE A 153 18.73 6.40 -2.01
N MET A 154 17.74 6.11 -1.18
CA MET A 154 17.45 4.75 -0.74
C MET A 154 17.12 3.82 -1.91
N GLY A 155 16.32 4.29 -2.88
CA GLY A 155 16.00 3.55 -4.08
C GLY A 155 17.23 3.24 -4.94
N PHE A 156 18.15 4.21 -5.08
CA PHE A 156 19.43 4.02 -5.76
C PHE A 156 20.29 2.96 -5.07
N TRP A 157 20.49 3.08 -3.75
CA TRP A 157 21.28 2.12 -2.99
C TRP A 157 20.71 0.71 -3.02
N THR A 158 19.38 0.58 -2.89
CA THR A 158 18.71 -0.73 -2.97
C THR A 158 18.97 -1.38 -4.33
N PHE A 159 18.82 -0.62 -5.42
CA PHE A 159 19.09 -1.12 -6.76
C PHE A 159 20.55 -1.52 -6.94
N TYR A 160 21.49 -0.68 -6.48
CA TYR A 160 22.92 -0.96 -6.58
C TYR A 160 23.32 -2.23 -5.80
N LEU A 161 22.86 -2.37 -4.56
CA LEU A 161 23.19 -3.53 -3.72
C LEU A 161 22.58 -4.82 -4.28
N THR A 162 21.31 -4.80 -4.71
CA THR A 162 20.68 -5.98 -5.29
C THR A 162 21.28 -6.35 -6.63
N GLY A 163 21.57 -5.37 -7.47
CA GLY A 163 22.21 -5.58 -8.76
C GLY A 163 23.62 -6.14 -8.64
N SER A 164 24.43 -5.59 -7.73
CA SER A 164 25.78 -6.10 -7.48
C SER A 164 25.76 -7.51 -6.90
N SER A 165 24.87 -7.80 -5.95
CA SER A 165 24.71 -9.15 -5.41
C SER A 165 24.33 -10.17 -6.48
N ALA A 166 23.39 -9.82 -7.37
CA ALA A 166 22.99 -10.66 -8.49
C ALA A 166 24.16 -10.90 -9.47
N TYR A 167 24.91 -9.84 -9.81
CA TYR A 167 26.08 -9.93 -10.69
C TYR A 167 27.13 -10.91 -10.13
N PHE A 168 27.50 -10.76 -8.85
CA PHE A 168 28.50 -11.65 -8.23
C PHE A 168 27.99 -13.10 -8.13
N SER A 169 26.73 -13.31 -7.79
CA SER A 169 26.14 -14.66 -7.74
C SER A 169 26.14 -15.38 -9.10
N ILE A 170 26.06 -14.64 -10.19
CA ILE A 170 26.14 -15.22 -11.55
C ILE A 170 27.60 -15.51 -11.94
N LYS A 171 28.53 -14.64 -11.52
CA LYS A 171 29.95 -14.78 -11.89
C LYS A 171 30.66 -15.94 -11.14
N GLU A 172 30.18 -16.31 -9.97
CA GLU A 172 30.74 -17.41 -9.15
C GLU A 172 30.23 -18.81 -9.56
N LYS A 173 29.30 -18.88 -10.52
CA LYS A 173 28.83 -20.14 -11.14
C LYS A 173 29.60 -20.44 -12.41
#